data_f56af9f6daa884e7dd406e29e388d204
#
_entry.id   f56af9f6daa884e7dd406e29e388d204
#
_cell.length_a   1.000
_cell.length_b   1.000
_cell.length_c   1.000
_cell.angle_alpha   90.00
_cell.angle_beta   90.00
_cell.angle_gamma   90.00
#
_symmetry.space_group_name_H-M   'P 1'
#
loop_
_entity.id
_entity.type
_entity.pdbx_description
1 polymer ?
#
loop_
_entity_poly.entity_id
_entity_poly.type
_entity_poly.pdbx_seq_one_letter_code
_entity_poly.pdbx_strand_id
1 'polypeptide(L)'
;MKIDKIKSMLEFYTDRVRYNSGFSAYKRNLVKDSYAKEENNVFTFYGTVIDEYIRQNYTSLIMINNESRDILNCSCDCKDFIAKDNQPKICSHIVATVLKGIDDLYKEEPIENEDYENIIDPSLTLNISQSRGGYLGVELYIEGIDTNEYRRIFNSYKEKKKLHRLSSGGYLDLKNEDLITTFKLIDSLGIYID
;
A
#
# COMPACT_ATOMS: atom_id res chain seq x y z
N MET A 1 -5.37 -7.23 5.32
CA MET A 1 -5.45 -7.76 6.71
C MET A 1 -4.08 -7.97 7.37
N LYS A 2 -3.03 -8.48 6.69
CA LYS A 2 -1.68 -8.64 7.27
C LYS A 2 -0.96 -7.29 7.51
N ILE A 3 -1.09 -6.34 6.59
CA ILE A 3 -0.40 -5.03 6.63
C ILE A 3 -0.79 -4.18 7.83
N ASP A 4 -2.09 -4.08 8.12
CA ASP A 4 -2.58 -3.26 9.23
C ASP A 4 -2.09 -3.78 10.58
N LYS A 5 -1.89 -5.09 10.68
CA LYS A 5 -1.35 -5.74 11.87
C LYS A 5 0.11 -5.38 12.12
N ILE A 6 0.93 -5.33 11.05
CA ILE A 6 2.35 -4.94 11.17
C ILE A 6 2.45 -3.44 11.53
N LYS A 7 1.62 -2.60 10.92
CA LYS A 7 1.57 -1.16 11.26
C LYS A 7 1.20 -0.94 12.73
N SER A 8 0.15 -1.61 13.22
CA SER A 8 -0.25 -1.50 14.64
C SER A 8 0.84 -1.99 15.60
N MET A 9 1.59 -3.02 15.21
CA MET A 9 2.74 -3.49 15.98
C MET A 9 3.85 -2.44 16.01
N LEU A 10 4.18 -1.80 14.87
CA LEU A 10 5.16 -0.73 14.85
C LEU A 10 4.78 0.41 15.81
N GLU A 11 3.50 0.81 15.83
CA GLU A 11 2.99 1.84 16.75
C GLU A 11 3.13 1.44 18.22
N PHE A 12 3.04 0.14 18.54
CA PHE A 12 3.24 -0.36 19.90
C PHE A 12 4.70 -0.30 20.35
N TYR A 13 5.65 -0.63 19.47
CA TYR A 13 7.08 -0.70 19.78
C TYR A 13 7.85 0.61 19.54
N THR A 14 7.17 1.67 19.07
CA THR A 14 7.78 2.99 18.84
C THR A 14 6.92 4.10 19.41
N ASP A 15 7.48 5.28 19.59
CA ASP A 15 6.71 6.48 19.92
C ASP A 15 6.29 7.23 18.65
N ARG A 16 5.33 8.15 18.81
CA ARG A 16 4.76 8.90 17.70
C ARG A 16 5.80 9.72 16.91
N VAL A 17 6.82 10.24 17.58
CA VAL A 17 7.87 11.04 16.92
C VAL A 17 8.71 10.17 16.00
N ARG A 18 9.16 9.02 16.49
CA ARG A 18 9.93 8.06 15.70
C ARG A 18 9.11 7.46 14.57
N TYR A 19 7.85 7.13 14.83
CA TYR A 19 6.94 6.64 13.79
C TYR A 19 6.79 7.66 12.66
N ASN A 20 6.47 8.90 12.96
CA ASN A 20 6.30 9.96 11.96
C ASN A 20 7.59 10.26 11.19
N SER A 21 8.74 10.23 11.86
CA SER A 21 10.04 10.40 11.20
C SER A 21 10.33 9.26 10.24
N GLY A 22 10.07 8.02 10.64
CA GLY A 22 10.22 6.85 9.77
C GLY A 22 9.25 6.85 8.59
N PHE A 23 8.00 7.23 8.83
CA PHE A 23 7.01 7.39 7.77
C PHE A 23 7.43 8.48 6.76
N SER A 24 7.98 9.60 7.24
CA SER A 24 8.51 10.65 6.37
C SER A 24 9.70 10.15 5.53
N ALA A 25 10.63 9.43 6.13
CA ALA A 25 11.78 8.85 5.42
C ALA A 25 11.33 7.86 4.33
N TYR A 26 10.36 7.00 4.65
CA TYR A 26 9.73 6.09 3.68
C TYR A 26 9.07 6.87 2.53
N LYS A 27 8.24 7.88 2.81
CA LYS A 27 7.55 8.68 1.78
C LYS A 27 8.52 9.45 0.88
N ARG A 28 9.67 9.86 1.40
CA ARG A 28 10.75 10.54 0.64
C ARG A 28 11.66 9.57 -0.09
N ASN A 29 11.35 8.28 -0.07
CA ASN A 29 12.14 7.22 -0.73
C ASN A 29 13.61 7.19 -0.27
N LEU A 30 13.84 7.38 1.03
CA LEU A 30 15.17 7.38 1.65
C LEU A 30 15.64 5.98 2.06
N VAL A 31 14.83 4.94 1.89
CA VAL A 31 15.22 3.55 2.11
C VAL A 31 15.82 3.00 0.81
N LYS A 32 17.07 2.57 0.88
CA LYS A 32 17.83 1.95 -0.21
C LYS A 32 18.15 0.50 0.14
N ASP A 33 18.52 -0.27 -0.86
CA ASP A 33 18.92 -1.69 -0.69
C ASP A 33 17.91 -2.47 0.19
N SER A 34 16.61 -2.17 0.00
CA SER A 34 15.56 -2.81 0.77
C SER A 34 15.37 -4.26 0.35
N TYR A 35 15.20 -5.12 1.34
CA TYR A 35 14.85 -6.51 1.17
C TYR A 35 13.73 -6.86 2.12
N ALA A 36 12.73 -7.57 1.62
CA ALA A 36 11.63 -8.07 2.42
C ALA A 36 11.25 -9.47 1.98
N LYS A 37 11.02 -10.36 2.96
CA LYS A 37 10.65 -11.76 2.72
C LYS A 37 9.65 -12.22 3.77
N GLU A 38 8.66 -13.02 3.33
CA GLU A 38 7.81 -13.83 4.21
C GLU A 38 8.17 -15.29 4.02
N GLU A 39 8.69 -15.95 5.05
CA GLU A 39 9.05 -17.35 5.03
C GLU A 39 8.76 -18.00 6.39
N ASN A 40 8.16 -19.20 6.39
CA ASN A 40 7.87 -19.95 7.62
C ASN A 40 7.16 -19.13 8.71
N ASN A 41 6.19 -18.32 8.33
CA ASN A 41 5.46 -17.42 9.24
C ASN A 41 6.30 -16.30 9.86
N VAL A 42 7.46 -15.97 9.28
CA VAL A 42 8.33 -14.89 9.72
C VAL A 42 8.46 -13.86 8.60
N PHE A 43 8.17 -12.62 8.92
CA PHE A 43 8.54 -11.48 8.08
C PHE A 43 9.95 -11.02 8.43
N THR A 44 10.79 -10.91 7.43
CA THR A 44 12.12 -10.32 7.53
C THR A 44 12.17 -9.05 6.69
N PHE A 45 12.52 -7.94 7.31
CA PHE A 45 12.73 -6.66 6.64
C PHE A 45 14.15 -6.19 6.90
N TYR A 46 14.83 -5.81 5.83
CA TYR A 46 16.17 -5.24 5.85
C TYR A 46 16.22 -4.02 4.95
N GLY A 47 17.01 -3.01 5.32
CA GLY A 47 17.20 -1.85 4.47
C GLY A 47 18.25 -0.88 5.01
N THR A 48 18.78 -0.08 4.11
CA THR A 48 19.68 1.03 4.41
C THR A 48 18.90 2.34 4.29
N VAL A 49 18.78 3.08 5.38
CA VAL A 49 18.06 4.36 5.42
C VAL A 49 19.05 5.52 5.40
N ILE A 50 18.85 6.44 4.46
CA ILE A 50 19.69 7.63 4.31
C ILE A 50 19.17 8.73 5.22
N ASP A 51 20.01 9.22 6.13
CA ASP A 51 19.78 10.49 6.83
C ASP A 51 20.41 11.63 6.04
N GLU A 52 19.57 12.40 5.36
CA GLU A 52 20.03 13.50 4.50
C GLU A 52 20.60 14.68 5.28
N TYR A 53 20.21 14.87 6.56
CA TYR A 53 20.67 15.98 7.38
C TYR A 53 22.12 15.81 7.80
N ILE A 54 22.49 14.61 8.21
CA ILE A 54 23.86 14.31 8.65
C ILE A 54 24.66 13.53 7.60
N ARG A 55 24.04 13.21 6.44
CA ARG A 55 24.64 12.46 5.32
C ARG A 55 25.22 11.11 5.75
N GLN A 56 24.50 10.43 6.62
CA GLN A 56 24.87 9.11 7.13
C GLN A 56 23.84 8.07 6.71
N ASN A 57 24.30 6.85 6.44
CA ASN A 57 23.44 5.72 6.15
C ASN A 57 23.33 4.85 7.40
N TYR A 58 22.12 4.35 7.67
CA TYR A 58 21.85 3.45 8.78
C TYR A 58 21.26 2.15 8.26
N THR A 59 21.90 1.06 8.63
CA THR A 59 21.42 -0.29 8.29
C THR A 59 20.48 -0.78 9.38
N SER A 60 19.35 -1.30 8.98
CA SER A 60 18.33 -1.81 9.87
C SER A 60 17.80 -3.18 9.45
N LEU A 61 17.54 -4.03 10.43
CA LEU A 61 16.95 -5.35 10.28
C LEU A 61 15.85 -5.53 11.32
N ILE A 62 14.73 -6.15 10.93
CA ILE A 62 13.73 -6.64 11.87
C ILE A 62 13.11 -7.94 11.36
N MET A 63 12.91 -8.89 12.25
CA MET A 63 12.22 -10.15 12.03
C MET A 63 11.00 -10.23 12.95
N ILE A 64 9.84 -10.52 12.39
CA ILE A 64 8.55 -10.48 13.08
C ILE A 64 7.83 -11.80 12.85
N ASN A 65 7.36 -12.44 13.90
CA ASN A 65 6.46 -13.58 13.79
C ASN A 65 5.06 -13.11 13.35
N ASN A 66 4.55 -13.67 12.27
CA ASN A 66 3.26 -13.26 11.67
C ASN A 66 2.05 -13.66 12.54
N GLU A 67 2.15 -14.70 13.33
CA GLU A 67 1.06 -15.18 14.20
C GLU A 67 1.04 -14.47 15.54
N SER A 68 2.16 -14.60 16.29
CA SER A 68 2.27 -14.03 17.65
C SER A 68 2.51 -12.53 17.65
N ARG A 69 3.01 -11.96 16.53
CA ARG A 69 3.44 -10.55 16.40
C ARG A 69 4.64 -10.16 17.24
N ASP A 70 5.37 -11.14 17.72
CA ASP A 70 6.57 -10.90 18.47
C ASP A 70 7.73 -10.49 17.55
N ILE A 71 8.55 -9.58 18.03
CA ILE A 71 9.82 -9.27 17.38
C ILE A 71 10.81 -10.38 17.76
N LEU A 72 11.19 -11.17 16.75
CA LEU A 72 12.15 -12.27 16.95
C LEU A 72 13.60 -11.77 16.94
N ASN A 73 13.87 -10.77 16.12
CA ASN A 73 15.16 -10.11 16.03
C ASN A 73 14.99 -8.69 15.56
N CYS A 74 15.81 -7.77 16.05
CA CYS A 74 15.75 -6.36 15.68
C CYS A 74 17.10 -5.71 15.91
N SER A 75 17.59 -4.98 14.92
CA SER A 75 18.86 -4.23 15.01
C SER A 75 18.85 -3.00 14.13
N CYS A 76 19.56 -1.97 14.59
CA CYS A 76 19.90 -0.80 13.79
C CYS A 76 21.21 -0.21 14.35
N ASP A 77 22.08 0.29 13.48
CA ASP A 77 23.35 0.90 13.86
C ASP A 77 23.24 2.39 14.28
N CYS A 78 22.01 2.91 14.37
CA CYS A 78 21.77 4.28 14.86
C CYS A 78 21.79 4.35 16.40
N LYS A 79 22.03 5.57 16.91
CA LYS A 79 22.04 5.85 18.36
C LYS A 79 20.66 5.79 19.04
N ASP A 80 19.59 5.94 18.26
CA ASP A 80 18.21 5.93 18.75
C ASP A 80 17.63 4.53 18.97
N PHE A 81 18.29 3.52 18.43
CA PHE A 81 17.89 2.14 18.62
C PHE A 81 18.35 1.64 19.98
N ILE A 82 17.44 1.07 20.76
CA ILE A 82 17.73 0.47 22.06
C ILE A 82 17.31 -1.00 22.01
N ALA A 83 18.30 -1.89 21.98
CA ALA A 83 18.09 -3.31 22.13
C ALA A 83 17.75 -3.63 23.59
N LYS A 84 16.54 -4.11 23.85
CA LYS A 84 16.13 -4.69 25.14
C LYS A 84 15.55 -6.07 24.89
N ASP A 85 15.92 -7.03 25.68
CA ASP A 85 15.69 -8.47 25.47
C ASP A 85 14.23 -8.84 25.17
N ASN A 86 13.25 -8.14 25.71
CA ASN A 86 11.84 -8.47 25.51
C ASN A 86 10.98 -7.32 24.97
N GLN A 87 11.51 -6.12 24.87
CA GLN A 87 10.79 -4.94 24.34
C GLN A 87 11.79 -3.97 23.71
N PRO A 88 12.24 -4.26 22.48
CA PRO A 88 13.11 -3.34 21.77
C PRO A 88 12.37 -2.02 21.50
N LYS A 89 13.04 -0.89 21.74
CA LYS A 89 12.54 0.39 21.31
C LYS A 89 13.02 0.64 19.88
N ILE A 90 12.15 0.42 18.91
CA ILE A 90 12.51 0.58 17.52
C ILE A 90 12.65 2.06 17.14
N CYS A 91 13.65 2.36 16.32
CA CYS A 91 13.94 3.70 15.83
C CYS A 91 13.17 4.01 14.54
N SER A 92 13.24 5.26 14.09
CA SER A 92 12.64 5.72 12.83
C SER A 92 13.14 4.97 11.59
N HIS A 93 14.41 4.52 11.59
CA HIS A 93 14.99 3.77 10.46
C HIS A 93 14.32 2.40 10.30
N ILE A 94 14.09 1.67 11.40
CA ILE A 94 13.36 0.40 11.36
C ILE A 94 11.93 0.62 10.87
N VAL A 95 11.24 1.67 11.34
CA VAL A 95 9.90 2.02 10.86
C VAL A 95 9.90 2.24 9.34
N ALA A 96 10.84 3.05 8.83
CA ALA A 96 10.98 3.31 7.39
C ALA A 96 11.23 2.03 6.60
N THR A 97 12.14 1.17 7.09
CA THR A 97 12.48 -0.11 6.45
C THR A 97 11.29 -1.05 6.39
N VAL A 98 10.52 -1.17 7.46
CA VAL A 98 9.32 -2.03 7.47
C VAL A 98 8.27 -1.50 6.51
N LEU A 99 8.00 -0.19 6.50
CA LEU A 99 7.02 0.41 5.59
C LEU A 99 7.42 0.21 4.12
N LYS A 100 8.71 0.37 3.81
CA LYS A 100 9.24 0.11 2.47
C LYS A 100 9.15 -1.38 2.11
N GLY A 101 9.54 -2.25 3.03
CA GLY A 101 9.49 -3.70 2.83
C GLY A 101 8.05 -4.22 2.67
N ILE A 102 7.07 -3.64 3.37
CA ILE A 102 5.66 -3.93 3.14
C ILE A 102 5.29 -3.58 1.69
N ASP A 103 5.67 -2.39 1.23
CA ASP A 103 5.42 -2.03 -0.17
C ASP A 103 6.09 -2.99 -1.15
N ASP A 104 7.31 -3.43 -0.87
CA ASP A 104 8.07 -4.33 -1.75
C ASP A 104 7.50 -5.76 -1.74
N LEU A 105 7.02 -6.25 -0.58
CA LEU A 105 6.35 -7.56 -0.46
C LEU A 105 4.97 -7.59 -1.11
N TYR A 106 4.27 -6.47 -1.07
CA TYR A 106 2.89 -6.37 -1.57
C TYR A 106 2.77 -5.43 -2.78
N LYS A 107 3.89 -4.91 -3.30
CA LYS A 107 3.91 -4.56 -4.71
C LYS A 107 3.58 -5.86 -5.42
N GLU A 108 2.40 -5.90 -6.00
CA GLU A 108 2.18 -6.83 -7.09
C GLU A 108 3.43 -6.67 -7.96
N GLU A 109 4.27 -7.71 -8.05
CA GLU A 109 5.32 -7.76 -9.05
C GLU A 109 4.65 -7.30 -10.34
N PRO A 110 5.28 -6.44 -11.15
CA PRO A 110 4.79 -6.30 -12.49
C PRO A 110 4.77 -7.74 -13.00
N ILE A 111 3.57 -8.27 -13.20
CA ILE A 111 3.36 -9.64 -13.65
C ILE A 111 3.87 -9.64 -15.09
N GLU A 112 5.20 -9.80 -15.23
CA GLU A 112 5.86 -9.78 -16.53
C GLU A 112 5.62 -11.05 -17.32
N ASN A 113 5.01 -12.09 -16.71
CA ASN A 113 4.82 -13.39 -17.34
C ASN A 113 3.56 -14.16 -16.90
N GLU A 114 2.53 -13.55 -16.35
CA GLU A 114 1.23 -14.18 -16.46
C GLU A 114 0.68 -13.83 -17.84
N ASP A 115 0.50 -14.84 -18.69
CA ASP A 115 -0.39 -14.74 -19.84
C ASP A 115 -1.73 -14.22 -19.30
N TYR A 116 -2.00 -12.93 -19.48
CA TYR A 116 -3.28 -12.33 -19.14
C TYR A 116 -4.33 -12.85 -20.10
N GLU A 117 -4.66 -14.13 -19.96
CA GLU A 117 -5.87 -14.67 -20.53
C GLU A 117 -7.02 -13.96 -19.84
N ASN A 118 -7.71 -13.10 -20.58
CA ASN A 118 -8.89 -12.33 -20.16
C ASN A 118 -8.63 -10.96 -19.50
N ILE A 119 -7.88 -10.08 -20.17
CA ILE A 119 -7.99 -8.64 -19.90
C ILE A 119 -9.30 -8.14 -20.50
N ILE A 120 -10.13 -7.55 -19.65
CA ILE A 120 -11.38 -6.93 -20.05
C ILE A 120 -11.09 -5.45 -20.32
N ASP A 121 -11.35 -5.03 -21.56
CA ASP A 121 -11.39 -3.62 -21.94
C ASP A 121 -12.81 -3.12 -21.69
N PRO A 122 -13.04 -2.26 -20.68
CA PRO A 122 -14.38 -1.95 -20.23
C PRO A 122 -15.10 -0.99 -21.18
N SER A 123 -16.33 -1.29 -21.53
CA SER A 123 -17.28 -0.31 -22.04
C SER A 123 -17.99 0.38 -20.87
N LEU A 124 -17.95 1.73 -20.86
CA LEU A 124 -18.51 2.52 -19.77
C LEU A 124 -19.66 3.38 -20.23
N THR A 125 -20.68 3.49 -19.39
CA THR A 125 -21.78 4.46 -19.55
C THR A 125 -21.91 5.27 -18.26
N LEU A 126 -21.78 6.59 -18.37
CA LEU A 126 -22.01 7.52 -17.27
C LEU A 126 -23.25 8.36 -17.55
N ASN A 127 -24.30 8.19 -16.77
CA ASN A 127 -25.51 8.98 -16.85
C ASN A 127 -25.52 10.04 -15.75
N ILE A 128 -25.67 11.30 -16.14
CA ILE A 128 -25.83 12.41 -15.20
C ILE A 128 -27.25 12.93 -15.35
N SER A 129 -28.00 12.90 -14.25
CA SER A 129 -29.40 13.38 -14.20
C SER A 129 -29.54 14.46 -13.15
N GLN A 130 -30.46 15.39 -13.38
CA GLN A 130 -30.83 16.38 -12.35
C GLN A 130 -32.15 16.01 -11.71
N SER A 131 -32.16 15.80 -10.41
CA SER A 131 -33.39 15.53 -9.67
C SER A 131 -34.18 16.81 -9.35
N ARG A 132 -35.50 16.65 -9.09
CA ARG A 132 -36.35 17.74 -8.58
C ARG A 132 -35.85 18.16 -7.19
N GLY A 133 -35.05 19.20 -7.12
CA GLY A 133 -34.42 19.67 -5.88
C GLY A 133 -32.98 20.12 -6.06
N GLY A 134 -32.47 20.05 -7.28
CA GLY A 134 -31.14 20.57 -7.62
C GLY A 134 -30.00 19.60 -7.36
N TYR A 135 -30.31 18.38 -6.92
CA TYR A 135 -29.26 17.35 -6.75
C TYR A 135 -28.92 16.70 -8.09
N LEU A 136 -27.63 16.42 -8.30
CA LEU A 136 -27.18 15.63 -9.42
C LEU A 136 -27.17 14.16 -9.05
N GLY A 137 -27.88 13.34 -9.81
CA GLY A 137 -27.77 11.89 -9.79
C GLY A 137 -26.71 11.46 -10.78
N VAL A 138 -25.80 10.59 -10.36
CA VAL A 138 -24.77 10.03 -11.23
C VAL A 138 -24.87 8.52 -11.18
N GLU A 139 -25.05 7.90 -12.33
CA GLU A 139 -25.11 6.45 -12.47
C GLU A 139 -23.95 6.00 -13.37
N LEU A 140 -23.06 5.18 -12.82
CA LEU A 140 -21.98 4.54 -13.54
C LEU A 140 -22.38 3.11 -13.88
N TYR A 141 -22.23 2.72 -15.12
CA TYR A 141 -22.35 1.35 -15.58
C TYR A 141 -21.07 0.92 -16.29
N ILE A 142 -20.50 -0.19 -15.89
CA ILE A 142 -19.33 -0.83 -16.53
C ILE A 142 -19.80 -2.20 -17.02
N GLU A 143 -19.76 -2.40 -18.34
CA GLU A 143 -20.27 -3.59 -18.97
C GLU A 143 -19.55 -4.86 -18.47
N GLY A 144 -20.31 -5.88 -18.07
CA GLY A 144 -19.78 -7.15 -17.59
C GLY A 144 -19.21 -7.14 -16.17
N ILE A 145 -19.33 -6.02 -15.44
CA ILE A 145 -18.82 -5.88 -14.07
C ILE A 145 -19.96 -5.67 -13.09
N ASP A 146 -19.92 -6.45 -11.99
CA ASP A 146 -20.88 -6.32 -10.89
C ASP A 146 -20.68 -4.97 -10.17
N THR A 147 -21.78 -4.27 -9.88
CA THR A 147 -21.76 -2.97 -9.19
C THR A 147 -21.09 -3.05 -7.81
N ASN A 148 -21.17 -4.18 -7.13
CA ASN A 148 -20.50 -4.42 -5.85
C ASN A 148 -18.96 -4.34 -5.95
N GLU A 149 -18.39 -4.40 -7.15
CA GLU A 149 -16.96 -4.27 -7.38
C GLU A 149 -16.50 -2.84 -7.65
N TYR A 150 -17.41 -1.93 -8.00
CA TYR A 150 -17.06 -0.56 -8.43
C TYR A 150 -16.21 0.18 -7.40
N ARG A 151 -16.55 0.06 -6.14
CA ARG A 151 -15.76 0.66 -5.05
C ARG A 151 -14.33 0.12 -4.98
N ARG A 152 -14.14 -1.19 -5.20
CA ARG A 152 -12.80 -1.83 -5.19
C ARG A 152 -11.99 -1.39 -6.40
N ILE A 153 -12.64 -1.32 -7.57
CA ILE A 153 -12.03 -0.84 -8.82
C ILE A 153 -11.57 0.61 -8.66
N PHE A 154 -12.43 1.48 -8.12
CA PHE A 154 -12.11 2.88 -7.88
C PHE A 154 -10.98 3.06 -6.87
N ASN A 155 -10.92 2.24 -5.83
CA ASN A 155 -9.79 2.23 -4.89
C ASN A 155 -8.50 1.79 -5.58
N SER A 156 -8.53 0.75 -6.41
CA SER A 156 -7.36 0.32 -7.20
C SER A 156 -6.88 1.42 -8.16
N TYR A 157 -7.79 2.17 -8.77
CA TYR A 157 -7.47 3.35 -9.57
C TYR A 157 -6.77 4.44 -8.71
N LYS A 158 -7.29 4.76 -7.52
CA LYS A 158 -6.67 5.74 -6.60
C LYS A 158 -5.29 5.29 -6.14
N GLU A 159 -5.08 3.99 -5.99
CA GLU A 159 -3.78 3.37 -5.67
C GLU A 159 -2.83 3.32 -6.87
N LYS A 160 -3.26 3.82 -8.06
CA LYS A 160 -2.49 3.85 -9.31
C LYS A 160 -2.08 2.46 -9.82
N LYS A 161 -2.88 1.44 -9.54
CA LYS A 161 -2.71 0.11 -10.11
C LYS A 161 -2.93 0.15 -11.62
N LYS A 162 -2.28 -0.75 -12.35
CA LYS A 162 -2.45 -0.88 -13.81
C LYS A 162 -3.65 -1.75 -14.17
N LEU A 163 -3.90 -2.75 -13.32
CA LEU A 163 -4.95 -3.76 -13.50
C LEU A 163 -5.70 -3.96 -12.18
N HIS A 164 -6.97 -4.33 -12.27
CA HIS A 164 -7.77 -4.76 -11.12
C HIS A 164 -8.27 -6.17 -11.36
N ARG A 165 -8.03 -7.08 -10.41
CA ARG A 165 -8.53 -8.45 -10.50
C ARG A 165 -10.00 -8.50 -10.11
N LEU A 166 -10.83 -9.01 -11.01
CA LEU A 166 -12.27 -9.15 -10.79
C LEU A 166 -12.61 -10.38 -9.98
N SER A 167 -13.67 -10.35 -9.19
CA SER A 167 -14.17 -11.49 -8.44
C SER A 167 -14.70 -12.60 -9.36
N SER A 168 -15.18 -12.25 -10.55
CA SER A 168 -15.60 -13.18 -11.59
C SER A 168 -14.44 -13.89 -12.29
N GLY A 169 -13.21 -13.53 -12.02
CA GLY A 169 -12.00 -13.94 -12.75
C GLY A 169 -11.65 -12.96 -13.87
N GLY A 170 -10.37 -12.94 -14.27
CA GLY A 170 -9.86 -11.97 -15.23
C GLY A 170 -9.42 -10.64 -14.59
N TYR A 171 -9.00 -9.72 -15.46
CA TYR A 171 -8.43 -8.44 -15.05
C TYR A 171 -9.07 -7.29 -15.82
N LEU A 172 -9.36 -6.20 -15.14
CA LEU A 172 -9.82 -4.95 -15.73
C LEU A 172 -8.62 -4.03 -15.98
N ASP A 173 -8.46 -3.52 -17.20
CA ASP A 173 -7.41 -2.54 -17.50
C ASP A 173 -7.77 -1.16 -16.96
N LEU A 174 -7.04 -0.74 -15.92
CA LEU A 174 -7.20 0.58 -15.30
C LEU A 174 -6.48 1.71 -16.07
N LYS A 175 -5.78 1.38 -17.18
CA LYS A 175 -5.20 2.36 -18.09
C LYS A 175 -6.15 2.77 -19.22
N ASN A 176 -7.31 2.12 -19.32
CA ASN A 176 -8.33 2.51 -20.28
C ASN A 176 -8.68 3.99 -20.11
N GLU A 177 -8.62 4.78 -21.20
CA GLU A 177 -8.75 6.24 -21.17
C GLU A 177 -10.15 6.68 -20.72
N ASP A 178 -11.19 5.94 -21.09
CA ASP A 178 -12.56 6.23 -20.72
C ASP A 178 -12.78 5.99 -19.22
N LEU A 179 -12.21 4.92 -18.67
CA LEU A 179 -12.24 4.62 -17.25
C LEU A 179 -11.51 5.71 -16.44
N ILE A 180 -10.30 6.09 -16.87
CA ILE A 180 -9.52 7.16 -16.23
C ILE A 180 -10.29 8.48 -16.25
N THR A 181 -10.87 8.84 -17.38
CA THR A 181 -11.63 10.09 -17.54
C THR A 181 -12.86 10.10 -16.65
N THR A 182 -13.61 9.00 -16.62
CA THR A 182 -14.78 8.82 -15.77
C THR A 182 -14.44 8.91 -14.30
N PHE A 183 -13.38 8.22 -13.86
CA PHE A 183 -12.97 8.23 -12.45
C PHE A 183 -12.39 9.58 -12.01
N LYS A 184 -11.69 10.30 -12.88
CA LYS A 184 -11.26 11.68 -12.61
C LYS A 184 -12.47 12.60 -12.42
N LEU A 185 -13.51 12.45 -13.23
CA LEU A 185 -14.74 13.23 -13.11
C LEU A 185 -15.44 12.93 -11.78
N ILE A 186 -15.64 11.66 -11.43
CA ILE A 186 -16.25 11.23 -10.18
C ILE A 186 -15.48 11.79 -8.97
N ASP A 187 -14.15 11.69 -8.98
CA ASP A 187 -13.29 12.20 -7.92
C ASP A 187 -13.37 13.72 -7.79
N SER A 188 -13.38 14.44 -8.93
CA SER A 188 -13.49 15.91 -8.96
C SER A 188 -14.84 16.43 -8.46
N LEU A 189 -15.90 15.66 -8.62
CA LEU A 189 -17.25 15.97 -8.13
C LEU A 189 -17.47 15.59 -6.67
N GLY A 190 -16.48 14.93 -6.03
CA GLY A 190 -16.59 14.44 -4.66
C GLY A 190 -17.66 13.36 -4.46
N ILE A 191 -17.96 12.59 -5.52
CA ILE A 191 -18.97 11.53 -5.49
C ILE A 191 -18.37 10.29 -4.86
N TYR A 192 -19.08 9.73 -3.88
CA TYR A 192 -18.73 8.44 -3.27
C TYR A 192 -19.38 7.31 -4.08
N ILE A 193 -18.59 6.31 -4.42
CA ILE A 193 -19.07 5.06 -5.02
C ILE A 193 -19.34 4.10 -3.84
N ASP A 194 -20.61 3.78 -3.62
CA ASP A 194 -21.06 2.84 -2.60
C ASP A 194 -20.95 1.39 -3.06
#